data_b55513f44947264119e98df573ce0fa7
#
_entry.id   b55513f44947264119e98df573ce0fa7
#
_cell.length_a   1.000
_cell.length_b   1.000
_cell.length_c   1.000
_cell.angle_alpha   90.00
_cell.angle_beta   90.00
_cell.angle_gamma   90.00
#
_symmetry.space_group_name_H-M   'P 1'
#
loop_
_entity.id
_entity.type
_entity.pdbx_description
1 polymer ?
#
loop_
_entity_poly.entity_id
_entity_poly.type
_entity_poly.pdbx_seq_one_letter_code
_entity_poly.pdbx_strand_id
1 'polypeptide(L)'
;MKKIIYLIAGLFIFSACQTTPCECEKSTSGFITGSDQSVMLGSDESIEIFKTIDAAWQSRDYETLKGLIADEATLRFEDGTFATNGDEFVEKIESDYQESVENGEEWAWVINYAFSAKPTRTEEGAPNERGEWISAQFTSHKD
;
A
#
# COMPACT_ATOMS: atom_id res chain seq x y z
N MET A 1 20.45 61.60 28.27
CA MET A 1 20.56 61.01 26.92
C MET A 1 21.39 59.73 26.84
N LYS A 2 21.67 59.05 27.96
CA LYS A 2 22.45 57.75 27.96
C LYS A 2 21.62 56.46 28.20
N LYS A 3 20.31 56.58 28.38
CA LYS A 3 19.43 55.42 28.69
C LYS A 3 18.66 54.84 27.50
N ILE A 4 18.70 55.48 26.32
CA ILE A 4 17.95 55.04 25.12
C ILE A 4 18.78 54.07 24.27
N ILE A 5 20.10 54.04 24.41
CA ILE A 5 20.99 53.21 23.58
C ILE A 5 20.92 51.72 23.96
N TYR A 6 20.57 51.37 25.19
CA TYR A 6 20.50 49.98 25.64
C TYR A 6 19.20 49.25 25.25
N LEU A 7 18.17 49.98 24.80
CA LEU A 7 16.90 49.41 24.42
C LEU A 7 16.87 48.90 22.96
N ILE A 8 17.82 49.39 22.15
CA ILE A 8 17.93 49.00 20.72
C ILE A 8 18.81 47.76 20.53
N ALA A 9 19.73 47.49 21.48
CA ALA A 9 20.64 46.35 21.40
C ALA A 9 19.98 44.98 21.76
N GLY A 10 18.79 44.98 22.36
CA GLY A 10 18.10 43.78 22.79
C GLY A 10 17.17 43.12 21.74
N LEU A 11 16.97 43.77 20.57
CA LEU A 11 15.94 43.37 19.61
C LEU A 11 16.46 42.52 18.44
N PHE A 12 17.74 42.16 18.41
CA PHE A 12 18.35 41.49 17.26
C PHE A 12 18.72 40.01 17.48
N ILE A 13 18.24 39.33 18.55
CA ILE A 13 18.67 37.95 18.84
C ILE A 13 17.59 36.93 18.57
N PHE A 14 16.46 37.26 17.95
CA PHE A 14 15.38 36.29 17.65
C PHE A 14 15.24 35.88 16.17
N SER A 15 16.30 35.97 15.37
CA SER A 15 16.25 35.57 13.95
C SER A 15 17.27 34.51 13.59
N ALA A 16 17.31 33.39 14.30
CA ALA A 16 18.16 32.29 13.85
C ALA A 16 17.66 30.95 14.39
N CYS A 17 16.49 30.52 13.98
CA CYS A 17 16.12 29.09 13.85
C CYS A 17 15.03 28.99 12.79
N GLN A 18 15.36 29.29 11.55
CA GLN A 18 14.69 28.65 10.44
C GLN A 18 15.34 27.27 10.34
N THR A 19 14.77 26.29 11.02
CA THR A 19 15.00 24.90 10.71
C THR A 19 14.44 24.69 9.32
N THR A 20 15.30 24.77 8.31
CA THR A 20 15.00 24.22 7.00
C THR A 20 14.58 22.77 7.26
N PRO A 21 13.36 22.35 6.85
CA PRO A 21 13.01 20.94 6.95
C PRO A 21 14.09 20.20 6.19
N CYS A 22 14.78 19.29 6.89
CA CYS A 22 15.74 18.40 6.26
C CYS A 22 14.89 17.46 5.39
N GLU A 23 14.78 17.78 4.11
CA GLU A 23 14.23 16.84 3.13
C GLU A 23 15.20 15.67 3.06
N CYS A 24 14.95 14.65 3.85
CA CYS A 24 15.67 13.40 3.73
C CYS A 24 15.39 12.85 2.35
N GLU A 25 16.44 12.71 1.55
CA GLU A 25 16.35 12.07 0.25
C GLU A 25 15.79 10.66 0.43
N LYS A 26 14.63 10.38 -0.17
CA LYS A 26 13.98 9.09 -0.02
C LYS A 26 14.87 8.03 -0.64
N SER A 27 15.23 7.04 0.13
CA SER A 27 16.02 5.91 -0.36
C SER A 27 15.27 5.16 -1.45
N THR A 28 15.95 4.90 -2.57
CA THR A 28 15.43 4.12 -3.68
C THR A 28 16.21 2.82 -3.82
N SER A 29 15.53 1.76 -4.25
CA SER A 29 16.14 0.46 -4.52
C SER A 29 15.37 -0.23 -5.64
N GLY A 30 16.08 -0.98 -6.48
CA GLY A 30 15.47 -1.70 -7.59
C GLY A 30 15.30 -0.84 -8.86
N PHE A 31 14.75 -1.45 -9.89
CA PHE A 31 14.53 -0.85 -11.19
C PHE A 31 13.19 -1.32 -11.79
N ILE A 32 12.68 -0.56 -12.74
CA ILE A 32 11.53 -0.93 -13.56
C ILE A 32 12.02 -1.19 -14.97
N THR A 33 11.82 -2.41 -15.45
CA THR A 33 12.30 -2.81 -16.79
C THR A 33 11.66 -1.94 -17.88
N GLY A 34 12.49 -1.39 -18.76
CA GLY A 34 12.02 -0.52 -19.85
C GLY A 34 11.86 0.95 -19.44
N SER A 35 12.26 1.31 -18.22
CA SER A 35 12.20 2.66 -17.66
C SER A 35 13.55 3.04 -17.04
N ASP A 36 13.81 4.34 -16.89
CA ASP A 36 14.92 4.90 -16.11
C ASP A 36 14.55 5.09 -14.63
N GLN A 37 13.40 4.60 -14.21
CA GLN A 37 12.88 4.78 -12.88
C GLN A 37 13.40 3.74 -11.90
N SER A 38 13.62 4.19 -10.68
CA SER A 38 13.87 3.33 -9.53
C SER A 38 12.59 3.08 -8.74
N VAL A 39 12.62 2.10 -7.85
CA VAL A 39 11.55 1.78 -6.92
C VAL A 39 11.86 2.43 -5.57
N MET A 40 10.84 2.98 -4.93
CA MET A 40 10.88 3.48 -3.56
C MET A 40 9.73 2.89 -2.75
N LEU A 41 9.80 3.00 -1.42
CA LEU A 41 8.68 2.59 -0.57
C LEU A 41 7.46 3.48 -0.83
N GLY A 42 6.31 2.87 -0.82
CA GLY A 42 5.02 3.53 -0.95
C GLY A 42 4.54 4.16 0.35
N SER A 43 3.23 4.28 0.51
CA SER A 43 2.59 4.91 1.66
C SER A 43 2.11 3.90 2.71
N ASP A 44 1.95 4.38 3.93
CA ASP A 44 1.29 3.62 4.99
C ASP A 44 -0.21 3.43 4.67
N GLU A 45 -0.82 4.36 3.93
CA GLU A 45 -2.22 4.26 3.51
C GLU A 45 -2.47 3.01 2.66
N SER A 46 -1.59 2.71 1.70
CA SER A 46 -1.68 1.49 0.90
C SER A 46 -1.58 0.22 1.76
N ILE A 47 -0.75 0.24 2.80
CA ILE A 47 -0.66 -0.87 3.76
C ILE A 47 -1.94 -1.04 4.56
N GLU A 48 -2.57 0.06 5.01
CA GLU A 48 -3.84 -0.03 5.74
C GLU A 48 -5.00 -0.52 4.86
N ILE A 49 -5.04 -0.13 3.58
CA ILE A 49 -6.00 -0.70 2.61
C ILE A 49 -5.77 -2.21 2.47
N PHE A 50 -4.53 -2.65 2.31
CA PHE A 50 -4.19 -4.06 2.21
C PHE A 50 -4.63 -4.87 3.44
N LYS A 51 -4.39 -4.35 4.65
CA LYS A 51 -4.88 -4.98 5.90
C LYS A 51 -6.40 -5.09 5.94
N THR A 52 -7.09 -4.06 5.44
CA THR A 52 -8.56 -4.06 5.37
C THR A 52 -9.05 -5.14 4.41
N ILE A 53 -8.41 -5.31 3.25
CA ILE A 53 -8.70 -6.37 2.29
C ILE A 53 -8.49 -7.75 2.94
N ASP A 54 -7.35 -7.96 3.59
CA ASP A 54 -7.02 -9.23 4.23
C ASP A 54 -8.03 -9.59 5.35
N ALA A 55 -8.34 -8.63 6.22
CA ALA A 55 -9.32 -8.83 7.28
C ALA A 55 -10.74 -9.12 6.75
N ALA A 56 -11.15 -8.41 5.71
CA ALA A 56 -12.44 -8.65 5.06
C ALA A 56 -12.50 -10.04 4.41
N TRP A 57 -11.42 -10.48 3.77
CA TRP A 57 -11.33 -11.81 3.20
C TRP A 57 -11.38 -12.90 4.28
N GLN A 58 -10.58 -12.79 5.34
CA GLN A 58 -10.59 -13.74 6.44
C GLN A 58 -11.95 -13.86 7.14
N SER A 59 -12.68 -12.73 7.28
CA SER A 59 -14.02 -12.69 7.87
C SER A 59 -15.16 -12.99 6.90
N ARG A 60 -14.87 -13.11 5.60
CA ARG A 60 -15.86 -13.25 4.50
C ARG A 60 -16.83 -12.06 4.43
N ASP A 61 -16.31 -10.87 4.74
CA ASP A 61 -17.04 -9.62 4.50
C ASP A 61 -16.92 -9.23 3.02
N TYR A 62 -17.72 -9.89 2.19
CA TYR A 62 -17.68 -9.75 0.74
C TYR A 62 -18.17 -8.39 0.26
N GLU A 63 -19.01 -7.72 0.99
CA GLU A 63 -19.45 -6.36 0.63
C GLU A 63 -18.28 -5.37 0.76
N THR A 64 -17.50 -5.46 1.84
CA THR A 64 -16.27 -4.67 2.00
C THR A 64 -15.25 -5.01 0.90
N LEU A 65 -15.04 -6.31 0.61
CA LEU A 65 -14.12 -6.73 -0.46
C LEU A 65 -14.50 -6.14 -1.81
N LYS A 66 -15.75 -6.25 -2.23
CA LYS A 66 -16.23 -5.68 -3.49
C LYS A 66 -15.97 -4.18 -3.58
N GLY A 67 -16.24 -3.45 -2.49
CA GLY A 67 -16.04 -2.01 -2.44
C GLY A 67 -14.58 -1.56 -2.56
N LEU A 68 -13.62 -2.46 -2.35
CA LEU A 68 -12.19 -2.20 -2.45
C LEU A 68 -11.57 -2.63 -3.79
N ILE A 69 -12.34 -3.30 -4.65
CA ILE A 69 -11.88 -3.75 -5.97
C ILE A 69 -12.35 -2.77 -7.03
N ALA A 70 -11.41 -2.26 -7.82
CA ALA A 70 -11.75 -1.38 -8.93
C ALA A 70 -12.56 -2.10 -10.01
N ASP A 71 -13.48 -1.37 -10.67
CA ASP A 71 -14.35 -1.92 -11.71
C ASP A 71 -13.60 -2.53 -12.90
N GLU A 72 -12.37 -2.07 -13.15
CA GLU A 72 -11.50 -2.55 -14.24
C GLU A 72 -10.33 -3.41 -13.72
N ALA A 73 -10.46 -3.96 -12.51
CA ALA A 73 -9.42 -4.80 -11.94
C ALA A 73 -9.26 -6.11 -12.74
N THR A 74 -8.04 -6.62 -12.80
CA THR A 74 -7.77 -7.99 -13.26
C THR A 74 -7.12 -8.76 -12.12
N LEU A 75 -7.83 -9.73 -11.58
CA LEU A 75 -7.43 -10.54 -10.45
C LEU A 75 -7.12 -11.94 -10.95
N ARG A 76 -5.90 -12.41 -10.74
CA ARG A 76 -5.47 -13.74 -11.18
C ARG A 76 -5.34 -14.67 -9.98
N PHE A 77 -5.94 -15.83 -10.09
CA PHE A 77 -5.84 -16.91 -9.10
C PHE A 77 -4.70 -17.88 -9.42
N GLU A 78 -4.30 -18.66 -8.44
CA GLU A 78 -3.22 -19.64 -8.57
C GLU A 78 -3.54 -20.76 -9.57
N ASP A 79 -4.83 -21.11 -9.74
CA ASP A 79 -5.32 -22.07 -10.72
C ASP A 79 -5.29 -21.53 -12.17
N GLY A 80 -4.90 -20.26 -12.34
CA GLY A 80 -4.83 -19.59 -13.63
C GLY A 80 -6.13 -18.94 -14.08
N THR A 81 -7.20 -19.04 -13.33
CA THR A 81 -8.45 -18.31 -13.59
C THR A 81 -8.31 -16.82 -13.29
N PHE A 82 -9.25 -16.03 -13.78
CA PHE A 82 -9.25 -14.58 -13.61
C PHE A 82 -10.63 -14.13 -13.17
N ALA A 83 -10.65 -13.07 -12.34
CA ALA A 83 -11.81 -12.22 -12.12
C ALA A 83 -11.51 -10.82 -12.67
N THR A 84 -12.50 -10.16 -13.25
CA THR A 84 -12.38 -8.86 -13.88
C THR A 84 -13.12 -7.74 -13.14
N ASN A 85 -13.75 -8.08 -12.04
CA ASN A 85 -14.46 -7.17 -11.14
C ASN A 85 -14.64 -7.80 -9.76
N GLY A 86 -15.17 -7.01 -8.82
CA GLY A 86 -15.39 -7.46 -7.45
C GLY A 86 -16.41 -8.58 -7.29
N ASP A 87 -17.44 -8.63 -8.13
CA ASP A 87 -18.48 -9.68 -8.06
C ASP A 87 -17.90 -11.03 -8.47
N GLU A 88 -17.19 -11.11 -9.59
CA GLU A 88 -16.52 -12.34 -10.04
C GLU A 88 -15.46 -12.81 -9.04
N PHE A 89 -14.73 -11.87 -8.43
CA PHE A 89 -13.75 -12.20 -7.40
C PHE A 89 -14.40 -12.86 -6.19
N VAL A 90 -15.45 -12.26 -5.66
CA VAL A 90 -16.17 -12.77 -4.49
C VAL A 90 -16.84 -14.11 -4.81
N GLU A 91 -17.45 -14.28 -5.98
CA GLU A 91 -18.03 -15.55 -6.42
C GLU A 91 -16.99 -16.68 -6.42
N LYS A 92 -15.79 -16.39 -6.95
CA LYS A 92 -14.71 -17.39 -6.99
C LYS A 92 -14.23 -17.79 -5.60
N ILE A 93 -13.91 -16.81 -4.73
CA ILE A 93 -13.40 -17.11 -3.39
C ILE A 93 -14.45 -17.78 -2.49
N GLU A 94 -15.74 -17.44 -2.67
CA GLU A 94 -16.82 -18.13 -1.96
C GLU A 94 -16.95 -19.58 -2.46
N SER A 95 -16.86 -19.82 -3.77
CA SER A 95 -16.88 -21.17 -4.33
C SER A 95 -15.73 -22.01 -3.79
N ASP A 96 -14.51 -21.48 -3.74
CA ASP A 96 -13.34 -22.17 -3.22
C ASP A 96 -13.48 -22.48 -1.72
N TYR A 97 -14.06 -21.55 -0.96
CA TYR A 97 -14.37 -21.74 0.45
C TYR A 97 -15.38 -22.88 0.64
N GLN A 98 -16.47 -22.89 -0.11
CA GLN A 98 -17.49 -23.93 -0.01
C GLN A 98 -16.94 -25.32 -0.38
N GLU A 99 -16.10 -25.40 -1.41
CA GLU A 99 -15.40 -26.64 -1.76
C GLU A 99 -14.52 -27.14 -0.62
N SER A 100 -13.79 -26.24 0.04
CA SER A 100 -12.97 -26.59 1.22
C SER A 100 -13.83 -27.12 2.37
N VAL A 101 -14.96 -26.46 2.66
CA VAL A 101 -15.90 -26.92 3.70
C VAL A 101 -16.47 -28.31 3.38
N GLU A 102 -16.84 -28.57 2.12
CA GLU A 102 -17.35 -29.88 1.68
C GLU A 102 -16.28 -30.97 1.83
N ASN A 103 -15.03 -30.64 1.63
CA ASN A 103 -13.90 -31.56 1.82
C ASN A 103 -13.48 -31.72 3.29
N GLY A 104 -14.11 -30.98 4.22
CA GLY A 104 -13.76 -30.99 5.63
C GLY A 104 -12.44 -30.30 5.95
N GLU A 105 -12.04 -29.35 5.11
CA GLU A 105 -10.78 -28.61 5.22
C GLU A 105 -11.02 -27.23 5.85
N GLU A 106 -10.21 -26.86 6.83
CA GLU A 106 -10.18 -25.52 7.40
C GLU A 106 -8.93 -24.80 6.90
N TRP A 107 -9.16 -23.70 6.19
CA TRP A 107 -8.12 -22.89 5.59
C TRP A 107 -7.86 -21.63 6.38
N ALA A 108 -6.63 -21.44 6.81
CA ALA A 108 -6.21 -20.23 7.49
C ALA A 108 -4.84 -19.77 6.99
N TRP A 109 -4.57 -18.48 7.12
CA TRP A 109 -3.28 -17.90 6.79
C TRP A 109 -2.92 -16.75 7.72
N VAL A 110 -1.63 -16.46 7.76
CA VAL A 110 -1.09 -15.29 8.46
C VAL A 110 -0.17 -14.52 7.52
N ILE A 111 -0.21 -13.20 7.61
CA ILE A 111 0.73 -12.33 6.90
C ILE A 111 2.07 -12.37 7.64
N ASN A 112 3.14 -12.78 6.97
CA ASN A 112 4.48 -12.74 7.53
C ASN A 112 5.09 -11.35 7.44
N TYR A 113 4.94 -10.72 6.27
CA TYR A 113 5.28 -9.32 6.03
C TYR A 113 4.51 -8.79 4.83
N ALA A 114 4.38 -7.47 4.79
CA ALA A 114 3.93 -6.73 3.62
C ALA A 114 4.67 -5.40 3.54
N PHE A 115 4.91 -4.92 2.34
CA PHE A 115 5.41 -3.57 2.10
C PHE A 115 4.77 -2.98 0.85
N SER A 116 4.58 -1.66 0.86
CA SER A 116 4.16 -0.93 -0.33
C SER A 116 5.38 -0.43 -1.09
N ALA A 117 5.27 -0.40 -2.40
CA ALA A 117 6.29 0.12 -3.29
C ALA A 117 5.65 0.95 -4.40
N LYS A 118 6.42 1.88 -4.96
CA LYS A 118 6.01 2.72 -6.08
C LYS A 118 7.20 3.16 -6.91
N PRO A 119 6.98 3.58 -8.18
CA PRO A 119 8.03 4.21 -8.97
C PRO A 119 8.40 5.58 -8.38
N THR A 120 9.62 6.03 -8.65
CA THR A 120 10.09 7.37 -8.24
C THR A 120 9.34 8.49 -8.93
N ARG A 121 8.78 8.23 -10.12
CA ARG A 121 7.91 9.15 -10.87
C ARG A 121 6.69 8.38 -11.34
N THR A 122 5.53 9.03 -11.31
CA THR A 122 4.33 8.50 -11.95
C THR A 122 4.23 9.14 -13.32
N GLU A 123 4.42 8.35 -14.38
CA GLU A 123 4.22 8.80 -15.76
C GLU A 123 2.77 8.59 -16.17
N GLU A 124 2.16 9.65 -16.72
CA GLU A 124 0.80 9.57 -17.23
C GLU A 124 0.78 8.67 -18.46
N GLY A 125 0.12 7.51 -18.36
CA GLY A 125 -0.08 6.60 -19.49
C GLY A 125 0.57 5.21 -19.39
N ALA A 126 1.45 4.95 -18.44
CA ALA A 126 2.04 3.62 -18.24
C ALA A 126 1.08 2.70 -17.42
N PRO A 127 0.41 1.71 -18.04
CA PRO A 127 -0.65 0.95 -17.38
C PRO A 127 -0.18 0.16 -16.16
N ASN A 128 1.08 -0.26 -16.15
CA ASN A 128 1.67 -1.11 -15.10
C ASN A 128 2.44 -0.33 -14.04
N GLU A 129 2.56 0.99 -14.20
CA GLU A 129 3.37 1.86 -13.35
C GLU A 129 2.52 2.91 -12.62
N ARG A 130 1.20 2.79 -12.70
CA ARG A 130 0.27 3.70 -12.03
C ARG A 130 0.10 3.33 -10.57
N GLY A 131 0.42 4.28 -9.70
CA GLY A 131 0.12 4.17 -8.28
C GLY A 131 1.16 3.35 -7.49
N GLU A 132 0.67 2.74 -6.44
CA GLU A 132 1.44 1.93 -5.52
C GLU A 132 1.01 0.47 -5.63
N TRP A 133 1.94 -0.44 -5.40
CA TRP A 133 1.64 -1.87 -5.31
C TRP A 133 2.10 -2.42 -3.96
N ILE A 134 1.44 -3.49 -3.53
CA ILE A 134 1.78 -4.21 -2.32
C ILE A 134 2.46 -5.53 -2.69
N SER A 135 3.56 -5.82 -1.99
CA SER A 135 4.16 -7.14 -1.98
C SER A 135 4.02 -7.72 -0.58
N ALA A 136 3.44 -8.91 -0.50
CA ALA A 136 3.21 -9.59 0.77
C ALA A 136 3.59 -11.06 0.68
N GLN A 137 3.97 -11.62 1.82
CA GLN A 137 4.17 -13.06 1.97
C GLN A 137 3.24 -13.59 3.06
N PHE A 138 2.66 -14.73 2.77
CA PHE A 138 1.76 -15.44 3.66
C PHE A 138 2.35 -16.80 4.03
N THR A 139 1.98 -17.28 5.20
CA THR A 139 2.03 -18.70 5.54
C THR A 139 0.60 -19.17 5.67
N SER A 140 0.22 -20.14 4.84
CA SER A 140 -1.08 -20.81 4.91
C SER A 140 -0.93 -22.19 5.53
N HIS A 141 -1.97 -22.66 6.19
CA HIS A 141 -2.11 -24.03 6.65
C HIS A 141 -3.53 -24.49 6.39
N LYS A 142 -3.63 -25.79 6.20
CA LYS A 142 -4.86 -26.48 5.89
C LYS A 142 -4.94 -27.68 6.83
N ASP A 143 -5.91 -27.69 7.72
CA ASP A 143 -6.14 -28.75 8.70
C ASP A 143 -7.24 -29.68 8.24
#